data_fe1e8ed9544c5660afe93e907976a314
#
_entry.id   fe1e8ed9544c5660afe93e907976a314
#
_cell.length_a   1.000
_cell.length_b   1.000
_cell.length_c   1.000
_cell.angle_alpha   90.00
_cell.angle_beta   90.00
_cell.angle_gamma   90.00
#
_symmetry.space_group_name_H-M   'P 1'
#
loop_
_entity.id
_entity.type
_entity.pdbx_description
1 polymer ?
#
loop_
_entity_poly.entity_id
_entity_poly.type
_entity_poly.pdbx_seq_one_letter_code
_entity_poly.pdbx_strand_id
1 'polypeptide(L)'
;MPILKDTREVKNIKLPKCGITIKIRDGVLASDIEAVEKEESEIRQILVLFTRVIEDWDATDENDQKMPITIENVNLFGIEDIKFIQENLSFVKDFLAKAKTQNTK
;
A
#
# COMPACT_ATOMS: atom_id res chain seq x y z
N MET A 1 13.03 -9.75 -28.56
CA MET A 1 11.61 -9.70 -28.18
C MET A 1 11.45 -9.05 -26.82
N PRO A 2 10.52 -8.09 -26.67
CA PRO A 2 10.30 -7.48 -25.36
C PRO A 2 9.70 -8.50 -24.38
N ILE A 3 10.17 -8.46 -23.15
CA ILE A 3 9.68 -9.33 -22.07
C ILE A 3 8.76 -8.51 -21.20
N LEU A 4 7.53 -9.00 -20.99
CA LEU A 4 6.58 -8.36 -20.07
C LEU A 4 6.92 -8.78 -18.65
N LYS A 5 7.36 -7.83 -17.84
CA LYS A 5 7.72 -8.06 -16.45
C LYS A 5 7.40 -6.83 -15.61
N ASP A 6 7.38 -7.02 -14.30
CA ASP A 6 7.18 -5.93 -13.35
C ASP A 6 8.44 -5.06 -13.30
N THR A 7 8.32 -3.82 -13.74
CA THR A 7 9.44 -2.87 -13.79
C THR A 7 9.30 -1.76 -12.74
N ARG A 8 8.35 -1.89 -11.82
CA ARG A 8 8.15 -0.86 -10.78
C ARG A 8 9.37 -0.75 -9.88
N GLU A 9 9.68 0.48 -9.49
CA GLU A 9 10.76 0.76 -8.54
C GLU A 9 10.40 0.19 -7.17
N VAL A 10 11.40 -0.36 -6.46
CA VAL A 10 11.21 -0.87 -5.10
C VAL A 10 11.85 0.12 -4.13
N LYS A 11 11.11 0.48 -3.09
CA LYS A 11 11.57 1.39 -2.05
C LYS A 11 11.49 0.72 -0.69
N ASN A 12 12.48 1.02 0.17
CA ASN A 12 12.45 0.59 1.57
C ASN A 12 12.12 1.81 2.43
N ILE A 13 11.03 1.74 3.19
CA ILE A 13 10.52 2.85 3.96
C ILE A 13 10.38 2.42 5.42
N LYS A 14 10.98 3.18 6.34
CA LYS A 14 10.79 2.95 7.76
C LYS A 14 9.68 3.84 8.27
N LEU A 15 8.65 3.21 8.85
CA LEU A 15 7.47 3.94 9.34
C LEU A 15 7.79 4.65 10.66
N PRO A 16 7.40 5.93 10.80
CA PRO A 16 7.84 6.74 11.93
C PRO A 16 7.21 6.36 13.27
N LYS A 17 6.00 5.84 13.30
CA LYS A 17 5.32 5.51 14.55
C LYS A 17 5.53 4.07 14.99
N CYS A 18 5.28 3.11 14.12
CA CYS A 18 5.44 1.70 14.50
C CYS A 18 6.87 1.19 14.34
N GLY A 19 7.72 1.91 13.62
CA GLY A 19 9.13 1.53 13.44
C GLY A 19 9.36 0.37 12.48
N ILE A 20 8.31 -0.13 11.86
CA ILE A 20 8.40 -1.24 10.88
C ILE A 20 9.01 -0.71 9.58
N THR A 21 9.91 -1.49 8.98
CA THR A 21 10.43 -1.19 7.65
C THR A 21 9.66 -2.01 6.63
N ILE A 22 9.13 -1.35 5.62
CA ILE A 22 8.39 -2.00 4.53
C ILE A 22 9.18 -1.92 3.24
N LYS A 23 9.10 -2.98 2.46
CA LYS A 23 9.64 -3.04 1.10
C LYS A 23 8.43 -2.92 0.17
N ILE A 24 8.35 -1.81 -0.55
CA ILE A 24 7.14 -1.46 -1.29
C ILE A 24 7.48 -1.11 -2.73
N ARG A 25 6.59 -1.49 -3.65
CA ARG A 25 6.75 -1.15 -5.06
C ARG A 25 6.03 0.16 -5.36
N ASP A 26 6.74 1.09 -5.98
CA ASP A 26 6.20 2.39 -6.31
C ASP A 26 5.53 2.35 -7.68
N GLY A 27 4.30 1.87 -7.70
CA GLY A 27 3.51 1.77 -8.91
C GLY A 27 2.30 0.87 -8.69
N VAL A 28 1.36 0.92 -9.62
CA VAL A 28 0.09 0.19 -9.54
C VAL A 28 -0.09 -0.64 -10.81
N LEU A 29 -0.35 -1.93 -10.63
CA LEU A 29 -0.69 -2.82 -11.74
C LEU A 29 -2.21 -2.82 -11.95
N ALA A 30 -2.64 -3.23 -13.14
CA ALA A 30 -4.08 -3.30 -13.45
C ALA A 30 -4.85 -4.18 -12.46
N SER A 31 -4.23 -5.29 -12.02
CA SER A 31 -4.84 -6.16 -11.02
C SER A 31 -5.02 -5.49 -9.66
N ASP A 32 -4.15 -4.55 -9.32
CA ASP A 32 -4.26 -3.79 -8.07
C ASP A 32 -5.46 -2.84 -8.13
N ILE A 33 -5.65 -2.18 -9.26
CA ILE A 33 -6.80 -1.29 -9.48
C ILE A 33 -8.11 -2.07 -9.37
N GLU A 34 -8.16 -3.24 -9.98
CA GLU A 34 -9.34 -4.10 -9.92
C GLU A 34 -9.68 -4.50 -8.49
N ALA A 35 -8.66 -4.86 -7.70
CA ALA A 35 -8.86 -5.22 -6.29
C ALA A 35 -9.37 -4.04 -5.47
N VAL A 36 -8.84 -2.84 -5.71
CA VAL A 36 -9.24 -1.62 -4.99
C VAL A 36 -10.67 -1.21 -5.34
N GLU A 37 -11.06 -1.34 -6.61
CA GLU A 37 -12.40 -0.93 -7.07
C GLU A 37 -13.53 -1.72 -6.41
N LYS A 38 -13.24 -2.91 -5.89
CA LYS A 38 -14.24 -3.73 -5.19
C LYS A 38 -14.58 -3.19 -3.81
N GLU A 39 -13.76 -2.27 -3.28
CA GLU A 39 -13.98 -1.72 -1.95
C GLU A 39 -14.78 -0.42 -2.02
N GLU A 40 -15.76 -0.26 -1.11
CA GLU A 40 -16.64 0.89 -1.09
C GLU A 40 -16.05 2.07 -0.34
N SER A 41 -15.32 1.82 0.75
CA SER A 41 -14.80 2.92 1.56
C SER A 41 -13.39 3.30 1.10
N GLU A 42 -13.10 4.60 1.18
CA GLU A 42 -11.80 5.15 0.78
C GLU A 42 -10.66 4.55 1.60
N ILE A 43 -10.86 4.40 2.91
CA ILE A 43 -9.83 3.82 3.77
C ILE A 43 -9.57 2.35 3.43
N ARG A 44 -10.62 1.60 3.12
CA ARG A 44 -10.46 0.21 2.68
C ARG A 44 -9.71 0.12 1.37
N GLN A 45 -9.97 1.04 0.44
CA GLN A 45 -9.23 1.10 -0.82
C GLN A 45 -7.74 1.30 -0.59
N ILE A 46 -7.38 2.20 0.32
CA ILE A 46 -5.98 2.45 0.68
C ILE A 46 -5.34 1.20 1.28
N LEU A 47 -6.02 0.55 2.21
CA LEU A 47 -5.48 -0.64 2.87
C LEU A 47 -5.33 -1.82 1.93
N VAL A 48 -6.30 -2.03 1.04
CA VAL A 48 -6.19 -3.07 0.01
C VAL A 48 -5.01 -2.77 -0.91
N LEU A 49 -4.87 -1.52 -1.33
CA LEU A 49 -3.74 -1.13 -2.18
C LEU A 49 -2.41 -1.43 -1.50
N PHE A 50 -2.28 -1.12 -0.21
CA PHE A 50 -1.06 -1.41 0.54
C PHE A 50 -0.75 -2.91 0.55
N THR A 51 -1.74 -3.78 0.75
CA THR A 51 -1.50 -5.22 0.72
C THR A 51 -1.00 -5.71 -0.63
N ARG A 52 -1.33 -4.97 -1.70
CA ARG A 52 -0.93 -5.34 -3.06
C ARG A 52 0.47 -4.84 -3.41
N VAL A 53 0.87 -3.67 -2.90
CA VAL A 53 2.15 -3.05 -3.26
C VAL A 53 3.25 -3.29 -2.24
N ILE A 54 2.93 -3.59 -0.98
CA ILE A 54 3.94 -3.97 0.01
C ILE A 54 4.40 -5.39 -0.30
N GLU A 55 5.66 -5.52 -0.69
CA GLU A 55 6.24 -6.80 -1.08
C GLU A 55 6.73 -7.60 0.13
N ASP A 56 7.26 -6.90 1.14
CA ASP A 56 7.78 -7.53 2.34
C ASP A 56 7.81 -6.49 3.47
N TRP A 57 7.91 -6.96 4.71
CA TRP A 57 8.08 -6.09 5.88
C TRP A 57 8.72 -6.89 7.00
N ASP A 58 9.16 -6.19 8.05
CA ASP A 58 9.77 -6.82 9.23
C ASP A 58 8.84 -6.85 10.45
N ALA A 59 7.54 -6.73 10.22
CA ALA A 59 6.55 -6.77 11.30
C ALA A 59 6.49 -8.14 11.95
N THR A 60 6.51 -8.16 13.27
CA THR A 60 6.38 -9.40 14.06
C THR A 60 5.27 -9.21 15.10
N ASP A 61 4.72 -10.33 15.56
CA ASP A 61 3.73 -10.35 16.64
C ASP A 61 4.43 -10.38 18.01
N GLU A 62 3.65 -10.53 19.07
CA GLU A 62 4.17 -10.55 20.44
C GLU A 62 5.11 -11.72 20.71
N ASN A 63 5.05 -12.77 19.89
CA ASN A 63 5.88 -13.97 20.03
C ASN A 63 7.06 -13.96 19.05
N ASP A 64 7.42 -12.80 18.48
CA ASP A 64 8.49 -12.65 17.50
C ASP A 64 8.28 -13.44 16.22
N GLN A 65 7.03 -13.82 15.92
CA GLN A 65 6.68 -14.51 14.68
C GLN A 65 6.36 -13.46 13.61
N LYS A 66 6.90 -13.67 12.41
CA LYS A 66 6.67 -12.75 11.30
C LYS A 66 5.19 -12.72 10.95
N MET A 67 4.62 -11.51 10.87
CA MET A 67 3.22 -11.31 10.52
C MET A 67 3.05 -11.31 9.00
N PRO A 68 2.03 -12.02 8.47
CA PRO A 68 1.76 -11.94 7.03
C PRO A 68 1.20 -10.58 6.64
N ILE A 69 1.40 -10.20 5.38
CA ILE A 69 0.87 -8.94 4.85
C ILE A 69 -0.58 -9.19 4.43
N THR A 70 -1.50 -8.90 5.33
CA THR A 70 -2.95 -9.08 5.14
C THR A 70 -3.65 -7.77 5.44
N ILE A 71 -4.92 -7.67 5.02
CA ILE A 71 -5.71 -6.46 5.30
C ILE A 71 -5.88 -6.27 6.81
N GLU A 72 -6.05 -7.34 7.57
CA GLU A 72 -6.18 -7.28 9.02
C GLU A 72 -4.94 -6.69 9.67
N ASN A 73 -3.76 -7.07 9.20
CA ASN A 73 -2.50 -6.59 9.76
C ASN A 73 -2.16 -5.18 9.30
N VAL A 74 -2.39 -4.87 8.03
CA VAL A 74 -2.21 -3.49 7.52
C VAL A 74 -3.15 -2.53 8.22
N ASN A 75 -4.33 -2.99 8.60
CA ASN A 75 -5.32 -2.20 9.33
C ASN A 75 -4.83 -1.74 10.72
N LEU A 76 -3.74 -2.34 11.22
CA LEU A 76 -3.13 -1.93 12.49
C LEU A 76 -2.23 -0.70 12.35
N PHE A 77 -1.93 -0.26 11.14
CA PHE A 77 -1.17 0.98 10.95
C PHE A 77 -1.98 2.17 11.45
N GLY A 78 -1.30 3.05 12.19
CA GLY A 78 -1.90 4.31 12.58
C GLY A 78 -1.99 5.27 11.40
N ILE A 79 -2.82 6.29 11.54
CA ILE A 79 -3.07 7.29 10.49
C ILE A 79 -1.76 7.98 10.06
N GLU A 80 -0.85 8.22 11.01
CA GLU A 80 0.41 8.90 10.70
C GLU A 80 1.31 8.07 9.81
N ASP A 81 1.35 6.75 10.04
CA ASP A 81 2.13 5.85 9.20
C ASP A 81 1.50 5.72 7.81
N ILE A 82 0.18 5.67 7.73
CA ILE A 82 -0.54 5.64 6.45
C ILE A 82 -0.21 6.90 5.63
N LYS A 83 -0.25 8.06 6.26
CA LYS A 83 0.09 9.32 5.59
C LYS A 83 1.54 9.34 5.13
N PHE A 84 2.44 8.80 5.95
CA PHE A 84 3.86 8.75 5.61
C PHE A 84 4.09 7.91 4.36
N ILE A 85 3.43 6.75 4.26
CA ILE A 85 3.51 5.91 3.07
C ILE A 85 2.99 6.68 1.85
N GLN A 86 1.85 7.33 1.98
CA GLN A 86 1.25 8.10 0.89
C GLN A 86 2.18 9.23 0.40
N GLU A 87 2.86 9.91 1.32
CA GLU A 87 3.77 10.99 0.98
C GLU A 87 5.02 10.52 0.26
N ASN A 88 5.43 9.27 0.50
CA ASN A 88 6.62 8.69 -0.12
C ASN A 88 6.35 7.96 -1.42
N LEU A 89 5.09 7.85 -1.83
CA LEU A 89 4.70 7.18 -3.06
C LEU A 89 3.91 8.15 -3.92
N SER A 90 4.53 8.62 -4.99
CA SER A 90 3.89 9.61 -5.85
C SER A 90 2.60 9.12 -6.50
N PHE A 91 2.56 7.84 -6.88
CA PHE A 91 1.38 7.28 -7.56
C PHE A 91 0.14 7.25 -6.66
N VAL A 92 0.31 7.13 -5.34
CA VAL A 92 -0.82 7.04 -4.42
C VAL A 92 -1.63 8.34 -4.43
N LYS A 93 -0.96 9.48 -4.42
CA LYS A 93 -1.63 10.78 -4.49
C LYS A 93 -2.45 10.91 -5.76
N ASP A 94 -1.86 10.56 -6.90
CA ASP A 94 -2.54 10.66 -8.19
C ASP A 94 -3.73 9.71 -8.26
N PHE A 95 -3.58 8.50 -7.75
CA PHE A 95 -4.64 7.50 -7.73
C PHE A 95 -5.83 7.98 -6.91
N LEU A 96 -5.60 8.47 -5.70
CA LEU A 96 -6.66 8.95 -4.82
C LEU A 96 -7.30 10.22 -5.33
N ALA A 97 -6.53 11.11 -5.94
CA ALA A 97 -7.06 12.33 -6.54
C ALA A 97 -8.02 12.01 -7.68
N LYS A 98 -7.67 11.04 -8.52
CA LYS A 98 -8.55 10.58 -9.60
C LYS A 98 -9.83 9.96 -9.07
N ALA A 99 -9.73 9.14 -8.03
CA ALA A 99 -10.90 8.52 -7.41
C ALA A 99 -11.83 9.57 -6.84
N LYS A 100 -11.32 10.58 -6.15
CA LYS A 100 -12.12 11.68 -5.62
C LYS A 100 -12.78 12.49 -6.73
N THR A 101 -12.06 12.79 -7.79
CA THR A 101 -12.59 13.53 -8.92
C THR A 101 -13.76 12.78 -9.55
N GLN A 102 -13.66 11.47 -9.69
CA GLN A 102 -14.72 10.65 -10.24
C GLN A 102 -15.95 10.62 -9.34
N ASN A 103 -15.75 10.71 -8.03
CA ASN A 103 -16.83 10.60 -7.05
C ASN A 103 -17.52 11.91 -6.73
N THR A 104 -17.02 13.04 -7.21
CA THR A 104 -17.55 14.36 -6.86
C THR A 104 -18.49 14.94 -7.89
N LYS A 105 -19.02 14.16 -8.73
CA LYS A 105 -20.02 14.65 -9.71
C LYS A 105 -21.35 14.96 -9.07
#